data_6f2142935146f2efc3217a1e7b2be8e8
#
_entry.id   6f2142935146f2efc3217a1e7b2be8e8
#
_cell.length_a   1.000
_cell.length_b   1.000
_cell.length_c   1.000
_cell.angle_alpha   90.00
_cell.angle_beta   90.00
_cell.angle_gamma   90.00
#
_symmetry.space_group_name_H-M   'P 1'
#
loop_
_entity.id
_entity.type
_entity.pdbx_description
1 polymer ?
#
loop_
_entity_poly.entity_id
_entity_poly.type
_entity_poly.pdbx_seq_one_letter_code
_entity_poly.pdbx_strand_id
1 'polypeptide(L)'
;AALWMDFDNDGMKDLFVSNGIPKRMNDIDYINFVSNEEMQKKLRNNSMGEKDMLLVNKFPEIKIPNRFFSNHGELQFKDVTDSIENNKPTFSNGSVYADLDNDGDLDIVVNNIDDTVMLYKNTSNDDQPQKYLSVELKGDSLNHNAIGATVLVYDSAGNIHAFEKQPVRGFQSSMEIPMHIGLQNVKVDSVILIWPDRTYEKLVVTGKKIKAQYRKGLPQFDYSSFNRSAQQNQIQFTDITQASGLEFLHYENEFNEFNREYLLPNMLTTEGPALATGDVNKDGLEDVFIGSSKTFKPALFLQTAQGRFVRTVQPQLEADSMYEITDAVIVDVNNDGSKDLILASGGNEYYGKNKYEQTRVFLNDGKAGFSLHENAVSNIYVTAGSLAVADFTGDGFVDLFIGGRTVPW
;
A
#
# COMPACT_ATOMS: atom_id res chain seq x y z
N ALA A 1 3.09 4.12 -16.02
CA ALA A 1 1.89 4.59 -15.30
C ALA A 1 0.70 3.69 -15.57
N ALA A 2 -0.29 3.71 -14.70
CA ALA A 2 -1.55 2.99 -14.85
C ALA A 2 -2.71 3.99 -14.89
N LEU A 3 -3.64 3.82 -15.83
CA LEU A 3 -4.91 4.53 -15.86
C LEU A 3 -6.06 3.52 -15.74
N TRP A 4 -6.99 3.83 -14.85
CA TRP A 4 -8.24 3.11 -14.70
C TRP A 4 -9.35 3.88 -15.40
N MET A 5 -9.93 3.30 -16.42
CA MET A 5 -11.02 3.89 -17.21
C MET A 5 -11.93 2.77 -17.72
N ASP A 6 -13.13 3.11 -18.10
CA ASP A 6 -14.07 2.21 -18.76
C ASP A 6 -14.03 2.55 -20.25
N PHE A 7 -13.23 1.83 -21.04
CA PHE A 7 -13.02 2.18 -22.45
C PHE A 7 -14.05 1.52 -23.39
N ASP A 8 -14.74 0.47 -22.93
CA ASP A 8 -15.79 -0.19 -23.74
C ASP A 8 -17.21 0.11 -23.24
N ASN A 9 -17.36 1.01 -22.27
CA ASN A 9 -18.63 1.46 -21.71
C ASN A 9 -19.48 0.34 -21.04
N ASP A 10 -18.87 -0.76 -20.62
CA ASP A 10 -19.58 -1.86 -19.98
C ASP A 10 -19.92 -1.60 -18.50
N GLY A 11 -19.37 -0.55 -17.91
CA GLY A 11 -19.57 -0.14 -16.52
C GLY A 11 -18.50 -0.67 -15.56
N MET A 12 -17.55 -1.45 -16.03
CA MET A 12 -16.40 -1.92 -15.26
C MET A 12 -15.16 -1.09 -15.60
N LYS A 13 -14.20 -1.05 -14.69
CA LYS A 13 -12.94 -0.33 -14.91
C LYS A 13 -11.93 -1.22 -15.58
N ASP A 14 -11.49 -0.81 -16.75
CA ASP A 14 -10.38 -1.38 -17.50
C ASP A 14 -9.06 -0.76 -17.08
N LEU A 15 -7.96 -1.34 -17.54
CA LEU A 15 -6.63 -0.90 -17.17
C LEU A 15 -5.77 -0.63 -18.40
N PHE A 16 -5.29 0.61 -18.52
CA PHE A 16 -4.23 1.01 -19.44
C PHE A 16 -2.91 1.17 -18.68
N VAL A 17 -1.80 0.62 -19.21
CA VAL A 17 -0.47 0.69 -18.60
C VAL A 17 0.54 1.26 -19.57
N SER A 18 1.11 2.42 -19.24
CA SER A 18 2.23 3.01 -19.95
C SER A 18 3.58 2.59 -19.36
N ASN A 19 4.60 2.57 -20.19
CA ASN A 19 5.94 2.16 -19.84
C ASN A 19 6.92 3.34 -20.00
N GLY A 20 7.30 4.01 -18.93
CA GLY A 20 8.06 5.27 -18.98
C GLY A 20 9.54 5.22 -18.66
N ILE A 21 10.17 4.05 -18.63
CA ILE A 21 11.58 3.94 -18.24
C ILE A 21 12.47 3.81 -19.48
N PRO A 22 13.21 4.88 -19.90
CA PRO A 22 13.99 4.85 -21.14
C PRO A 22 15.26 4.02 -21.04
N LYS A 23 15.83 3.87 -19.85
CA LYS A 23 17.07 3.12 -19.65
C LYS A 23 16.85 1.92 -18.73
N ARG A 24 17.48 0.80 -19.06
CA ARG A 24 17.41 -0.42 -18.25
C ARG A 24 18.29 -0.30 -17.01
N MET A 25 17.74 0.25 -15.92
CA MET A 25 18.46 0.54 -14.67
C MET A 25 18.91 -0.73 -13.91
N ASN A 26 18.35 -1.88 -14.22
CA ASN A 26 18.76 -3.18 -13.67
C ASN A 26 19.77 -3.92 -14.58
N ASP A 27 20.33 -3.27 -15.59
CA ASP A 27 21.41 -3.79 -16.40
C ASP A 27 22.71 -3.84 -15.57
N ILE A 28 23.44 -4.93 -15.63
CA ILE A 28 24.65 -5.13 -14.82
C ILE A 28 25.75 -4.10 -15.17
N ASP A 29 25.85 -3.70 -16.43
CA ASP A 29 26.82 -2.69 -16.85
C ASP A 29 26.46 -1.29 -16.34
N TYR A 30 25.14 -0.96 -16.30
CA TYR A 30 24.63 0.26 -15.68
C TYR A 30 24.93 0.27 -14.18
N ILE A 31 24.65 -0.83 -13.47
CA ILE A 31 24.91 -0.95 -12.04
C ILE A 31 26.41 -0.79 -11.75
N ASN A 32 27.26 -1.47 -12.50
CA ASN A 32 28.72 -1.37 -12.38
C ASN A 32 29.24 0.05 -12.68
N PHE A 33 28.65 0.74 -13.67
CA PHE A 33 29.00 2.12 -13.98
C PHE A 33 28.61 3.07 -12.84
N VAL A 34 27.40 2.99 -12.34
CA VAL A 34 26.90 3.88 -11.29
C VAL A 34 27.58 3.60 -9.94
N SER A 35 27.91 2.34 -9.64
CA SER A 35 28.58 1.95 -8.40
C SER A 35 30.10 2.21 -8.39
N ASN A 36 30.69 2.64 -9.50
CA ASN A 36 32.11 3.00 -9.56
C ASN A 36 32.40 4.20 -8.65
N GLU A 37 33.45 4.10 -7.81
CA GLU A 37 33.80 5.13 -6.81
C GLU A 37 34.01 6.53 -7.41
N GLU A 38 34.63 6.61 -8.60
CA GLU A 38 34.84 7.87 -9.29
C GLU A 38 33.53 8.50 -9.70
N MET A 39 32.61 7.69 -10.24
CA MET A 39 31.29 8.14 -10.64
C MET A 39 30.45 8.57 -9.45
N GLN A 40 30.52 7.82 -8.34
CA GLN A 40 29.87 8.19 -7.08
C GLN A 40 30.39 9.53 -6.52
N LYS A 41 31.70 9.79 -6.64
CA LYS A 41 32.26 11.10 -6.28
C LYS A 41 31.75 12.23 -7.17
N LYS A 42 31.66 12.00 -8.48
CA LYS A 42 31.13 12.99 -9.43
C LYS A 42 29.66 13.29 -9.17
N LEU A 43 28.86 12.27 -8.87
CA LEU A 43 27.44 12.43 -8.50
C LEU A 43 27.28 13.25 -7.21
N ARG A 44 28.01 12.89 -6.15
CA ARG A 44 27.99 13.63 -4.87
C ARG A 44 28.41 15.09 -4.99
N ASN A 45 29.37 15.35 -5.86
CA ASN A 45 29.90 16.71 -6.06
C ASN A 45 29.17 17.50 -7.15
N ASN A 46 28.09 16.93 -7.72
CA ASN A 46 27.36 17.50 -8.86
C ASN A 46 28.29 17.93 -10.01
N SER A 47 29.34 17.14 -10.27
CA SER A 47 30.41 17.41 -11.23
C SER A 47 30.42 16.48 -12.43
N MET A 48 29.27 15.87 -12.76
CA MET A 48 29.12 15.07 -13.97
C MET A 48 29.29 15.94 -15.22
N GLY A 49 30.22 15.54 -16.07
CA GLY A 49 30.50 16.24 -17.32
C GLY A 49 29.78 15.59 -18.52
N GLU A 50 29.85 16.27 -19.65
CA GLU A 50 29.24 15.82 -20.90
C GLU A 50 29.72 14.41 -21.34
N LYS A 51 30.99 14.08 -21.08
CA LYS A 51 31.55 12.75 -21.37
C LYS A 51 30.92 11.63 -20.54
N ASP A 52 30.57 11.93 -19.29
CA ASP A 52 29.92 10.95 -18.39
C ASP A 52 28.48 10.71 -18.87
N MET A 53 27.80 11.75 -19.32
CA MET A 53 26.46 11.66 -19.91
C MET A 53 26.45 10.86 -21.23
N LEU A 54 27.51 10.99 -22.07
CA LEU A 54 27.63 10.19 -23.29
C LEU A 54 27.76 8.70 -22.99
N LEU A 55 28.34 8.30 -21.86
CA LEU A 55 28.38 6.90 -21.44
C LEU A 55 26.99 6.42 -21.01
N VAL A 56 26.23 7.21 -20.26
CA VAL A 56 24.85 6.90 -19.90
C VAL A 56 23.97 6.68 -21.14
N ASN A 57 24.19 7.47 -22.19
CA ASN A 57 23.45 7.34 -23.44
C ASN A 57 23.73 6.05 -24.21
N LYS A 58 24.83 5.34 -23.90
CA LYS A 58 25.17 4.03 -24.51
C LYS A 58 24.46 2.84 -23.87
N PHE A 59 23.80 3.03 -22.74
CA PHE A 59 23.08 1.94 -22.11
C PHE A 59 21.85 1.50 -22.92
N PRO A 60 21.50 0.22 -22.88
CA PRO A 60 20.41 -0.33 -23.69
C PRO A 60 19.09 0.38 -23.41
N GLU A 61 18.40 0.71 -24.47
CA GLU A 61 17.04 1.21 -24.47
C GLU A 61 16.09 0.11 -24.91
N ILE A 62 15.08 -0.17 -24.10
CA ILE A 62 14.07 -1.17 -24.45
C ILE A 62 12.73 -0.45 -24.54
N LYS A 63 12.34 -0.14 -25.77
CA LYS A 63 11.00 0.34 -26.09
C LYS A 63 10.03 -0.83 -26.12
N ILE A 64 8.94 -0.73 -25.37
CA ILE A 64 7.85 -1.69 -25.39
C ILE A 64 6.53 -0.98 -25.67
N PRO A 65 5.52 -1.63 -26.29
CA PRO A 65 4.22 -1.02 -26.50
C PRO A 65 3.49 -0.82 -25.18
N ASN A 66 2.57 0.13 -25.15
CA ASN A 66 1.64 0.28 -24.04
C ASN A 66 0.71 -0.93 -23.96
N ARG A 67 0.21 -1.23 -22.75
CA ARG A 67 -0.64 -2.41 -22.50
C ARG A 67 -2.07 -1.99 -22.19
N PHE A 68 -3.00 -2.77 -22.73
CA PHE A 68 -4.43 -2.60 -22.55
C PHE A 68 -5.04 -3.89 -22.00
N PHE A 69 -5.79 -3.77 -20.93
CA PHE A 69 -6.44 -4.90 -20.26
C PHE A 69 -7.93 -4.60 -20.08
N SER A 70 -8.78 -5.39 -20.71
CA SER A 70 -10.24 -5.33 -20.53
C SER A 70 -10.65 -6.15 -19.33
N ASN A 71 -11.53 -5.59 -18.50
CA ASN A 71 -12.06 -6.21 -17.30
C ASN A 71 -13.31 -7.04 -17.63
N HIS A 72 -13.28 -8.31 -17.29
CA HIS A 72 -14.42 -9.22 -17.50
C HIS A 72 -15.17 -9.57 -16.21
N GLY A 73 -14.97 -8.79 -15.15
CA GLY A 73 -15.54 -9.08 -13.83
C GLY A 73 -14.73 -10.10 -13.02
N GLU A 74 -15.12 -10.31 -11.77
CA GLU A 74 -14.48 -11.26 -10.84
C GLU A 74 -12.94 -11.15 -10.78
N LEU A 75 -12.40 -9.92 -10.94
CA LEU A 75 -10.96 -9.60 -11.02
C LEU A 75 -10.23 -10.29 -12.18
N GLN A 76 -10.94 -10.66 -13.23
CA GLN A 76 -10.35 -11.24 -14.43
C GLN A 76 -10.12 -10.16 -15.50
N PHE A 77 -8.86 -9.96 -15.85
CA PHE A 77 -8.42 -9.03 -16.89
C PHE A 77 -7.86 -9.79 -18.08
N LYS A 78 -8.32 -9.42 -19.26
CA LYS A 78 -7.81 -9.95 -20.53
C LYS A 78 -6.89 -8.93 -21.19
N ASP A 79 -5.68 -9.34 -21.54
CA ASP A 79 -4.77 -8.52 -22.36
C ASP A 79 -5.33 -8.42 -23.79
N VAL A 80 -5.68 -7.21 -24.18
CA VAL A 80 -6.20 -6.87 -25.53
C VAL A 80 -5.21 -6.03 -26.33
N THR A 81 -3.97 -5.94 -25.87
CA THR A 81 -2.92 -5.12 -26.47
C THR A 81 -2.71 -5.41 -27.94
N ASP A 82 -2.75 -6.68 -28.35
CA ASP A 82 -2.51 -7.09 -29.74
C ASP A 82 -3.64 -6.67 -30.70
N SER A 83 -4.81 -6.30 -30.18
CA SER A 83 -5.92 -5.77 -30.97
C SER A 83 -5.86 -4.25 -31.21
N ILE A 84 -4.91 -3.56 -30.56
CA ILE A 84 -4.75 -2.10 -30.70
C ILE A 84 -3.89 -1.77 -31.92
N GLU A 85 -4.49 -1.14 -32.89
CA GLU A 85 -3.78 -0.74 -34.10
C GLU A 85 -2.73 0.35 -33.82
N ASN A 86 -1.61 0.29 -34.53
CA ASN A 86 -0.53 1.28 -34.48
C ASN A 86 0.08 1.49 -33.08
N ASN A 87 -0.05 0.54 -32.17
CA ASN A 87 0.54 0.58 -30.85
C ASN A 87 2.07 0.39 -30.90
N LYS A 88 2.80 1.46 -31.21
CA LYS A 88 4.25 1.45 -31.38
C LYS A 88 4.97 1.37 -30.04
N PRO A 89 6.11 0.66 -29.98
CA PRO A 89 6.98 0.71 -28.81
C PRO A 89 7.55 2.11 -28.58
N THR A 90 7.34 2.66 -27.38
CA THR A 90 7.76 4.00 -26.96
C THR A 90 8.24 4.00 -25.52
N PHE A 91 8.69 5.16 -25.01
CA PHE A 91 8.85 5.42 -23.59
C PHE A 91 7.70 6.31 -23.11
N SER A 92 6.54 5.70 -22.97
CA SER A 92 5.32 6.40 -22.58
C SER A 92 5.32 6.76 -21.12
N ASN A 93 5.02 8.00 -20.80
CA ASN A 93 5.01 8.52 -19.43
C ASN A 93 3.59 8.88 -18.97
N GLY A 94 3.29 10.16 -18.76
CA GLY A 94 1.96 10.62 -18.41
C GLY A 94 0.92 10.30 -19.46
N SER A 95 -0.28 9.92 -19.06
CA SER A 95 -1.39 9.63 -19.94
C SER A 95 -2.70 10.14 -19.35
N VAL A 96 -3.60 10.59 -20.23
CA VAL A 96 -4.94 11.09 -19.89
C VAL A 96 -5.96 10.51 -20.84
N TYR A 97 -7.22 10.50 -20.42
CA TYR A 97 -8.33 10.11 -21.26
C TYR A 97 -9.42 11.19 -21.30
N ALA A 98 -10.09 11.31 -22.43
CA ALA A 98 -11.25 12.17 -22.62
C ALA A 98 -12.04 11.70 -23.85
N ASP A 99 -13.32 12.02 -23.90
CA ASP A 99 -14.15 11.91 -25.11
C ASP A 99 -13.82 13.12 -26.02
N LEU A 100 -12.85 12.97 -26.93
CA LEU A 100 -12.27 14.06 -27.70
C LEU A 100 -13.09 14.45 -28.94
N ASP A 101 -13.78 13.50 -29.54
CA ASP A 101 -14.62 13.73 -30.73
C ASP A 101 -16.11 13.75 -30.39
N ASN A 102 -16.48 13.61 -29.12
CA ASN A 102 -17.84 13.64 -28.60
C ASN A 102 -18.76 12.51 -29.09
N ASP A 103 -18.21 11.37 -29.44
CA ASP A 103 -18.94 10.18 -29.84
C ASP A 103 -19.40 9.33 -28.64
N GLY A 104 -18.82 9.56 -27.46
CA GLY A 104 -19.24 8.99 -26.17
C GLY A 104 -18.44 7.78 -25.74
N ASP A 105 -17.26 7.60 -26.27
CA ASP A 105 -16.25 6.74 -25.69
C ASP A 105 -15.00 7.53 -25.29
N LEU A 106 -14.05 6.91 -24.61
CA LEU A 106 -12.92 7.61 -24.03
C LEU A 106 -11.64 7.34 -24.84
N ASP A 107 -11.12 8.36 -25.49
CA ASP A 107 -9.83 8.36 -26.15
C ASP A 107 -8.68 8.50 -25.15
N ILE A 108 -7.46 8.05 -25.52
CA ILE A 108 -6.28 8.15 -24.67
C ILE A 108 -5.21 8.99 -25.35
N VAL A 109 -4.70 10.01 -24.64
CA VAL A 109 -3.53 10.78 -25.04
C VAL A 109 -2.36 10.41 -24.15
N VAL A 110 -1.22 10.08 -24.77
CA VAL A 110 -0.01 9.62 -24.06
C VAL A 110 1.17 10.49 -24.43
N ASN A 111 1.84 11.02 -23.42
CA ASN A 111 3.08 11.74 -23.60
C ASN A 111 4.27 10.77 -23.57
N ASN A 112 5.19 10.91 -24.52
CA ASN A 112 6.36 10.07 -24.67
C ASN A 112 7.65 10.83 -24.36
N ILE A 113 8.64 10.15 -23.81
CA ILE A 113 9.99 10.69 -23.60
C ILE A 113 10.75 10.59 -24.92
N ASP A 114 11.27 11.72 -25.41
CA ASP A 114 12.06 11.83 -26.66
C ASP A 114 11.34 11.26 -27.90
N ASP A 115 10.00 11.32 -27.90
CA ASP A 115 9.16 10.86 -29.01
C ASP A 115 7.87 11.69 -29.08
N THR A 116 7.13 11.56 -30.19
CA THR A 116 5.87 12.28 -30.38
C THR A 116 4.77 11.78 -29.45
N VAL A 117 3.86 12.67 -29.10
CA VAL A 117 2.62 12.33 -28.38
C VAL A 117 1.85 11.28 -29.19
N MET A 118 1.29 10.29 -28.51
CA MET A 118 0.38 9.31 -29.12
C MET A 118 -1.07 9.64 -28.74
N LEU A 119 -1.95 9.55 -29.72
CA LEU A 119 -3.39 9.60 -29.54
C LEU A 119 -3.96 8.25 -29.98
N TYR A 120 -4.58 7.55 -29.05
CA TYR A 120 -5.39 6.37 -29.32
C TYR A 120 -6.85 6.81 -29.40
N LYS A 121 -7.39 6.85 -30.63
CA LYS A 121 -8.83 7.03 -30.82
C LYS A 121 -9.52 5.72 -30.41
N ASN A 122 -10.49 5.84 -29.54
CA ASN A 122 -11.41 4.74 -29.24
C ASN A 122 -12.44 4.64 -30.37
N THR A 123 -12.88 3.45 -30.69
CA THR A 123 -13.88 3.16 -31.72
C THR A 123 -15.01 2.27 -31.21
N SER A 124 -15.11 2.12 -29.90
CA SER A 124 -16.11 1.25 -29.25
C SER A 124 -17.54 1.68 -29.53
N ASN A 125 -17.76 2.98 -29.79
CA ASN A 125 -19.07 3.55 -30.11
C ASN A 125 -19.33 3.77 -31.61
N ASP A 126 -18.33 3.62 -32.49
CA ASP A 126 -18.46 3.94 -33.91
C ASP A 126 -19.51 3.04 -34.62
N ASP A 127 -19.43 1.73 -34.38
CA ASP A 127 -20.32 0.75 -35.05
C ASP A 127 -21.54 0.39 -34.24
N GLN A 128 -21.41 0.35 -32.91
CA GLN A 128 -22.48 -0.04 -31.96
C GLN A 128 -22.56 0.95 -30.81
N PRO A 129 -23.37 2.01 -30.92
CA PRO A 129 -23.48 3.03 -29.90
C PRO A 129 -23.82 2.47 -28.52
N GLN A 130 -22.87 2.55 -27.61
CA GLN A 130 -23.01 2.08 -26.23
C GLN A 130 -23.83 3.07 -25.39
N LYS A 131 -24.39 2.57 -24.30
CA LYS A 131 -25.07 3.42 -23.34
C LYS A 131 -24.04 3.98 -22.37
N TYR A 132 -24.04 5.28 -22.21
CA TYR A 132 -23.22 5.98 -21.23
C TYR A 132 -23.95 7.17 -20.64
N LEU A 133 -23.42 7.68 -19.53
CA LEU A 133 -23.86 8.91 -18.91
C LEU A 133 -22.65 9.82 -18.70
N SER A 134 -22.70 11.02 -19.23
CA SER A 134 -21.73 12.09 -19.00
C SER A 134 -22.30 13.12 -18.05
N VAL A 135 -21.68 13.29 -16.86
CA VAL A 135 -22.16 14.20 -15.82
C VAL A 135 -21.18 15.37 -15.68
N GLU A 136 -21.60 16.54 -16.18
CA GLU A 136 -20.87 17.80 -16.04
C GLU A 136 -21.31 18.47 -14.72
N LEU A 137 -20.35 18.73 -13.82
CA LEU A 137 -20.59 19.32 -12.52
C LEU A 137 -20.04 20.73 -12.44
N LYS A 138 -20.84 21.63 -11.86
CA LYS A 138 -20.40 22.95 -11.48
C LYS A 138 -20.62 23.13 -9.97
N GLY A 139 -19.54 23.19 -9.23
CA GLY A 139 -19.54 23.37 -7.79
C GLY A 139 -19.76 24.81 -7.34
N ASP A 140 -19.37 25.09 -6.12
CA ASP A 140 -19.47 26.44 -5.53
C ASP A 140 -18.25 27.33 -5.87
N SER A 141 -18.18 28.52 -5.24
CA SER A 141 -17.09 29.48 -5.47
C SER A 141 -15.70 29.00 -4.96
N LEU A 142 -15.65 28.04 -4.06
CA LEU A 142 -14.40 27.51 -3.48
C LEU A 142 -13.96 26.21 -4.15
N ASN A 143 -14.89 25.52 -4.82
CA ASN A 143 -14.61 24.26 -5.53
C ASN A 143 -15.43 24.23 -6.84
N HIS A 144 -15.05 25.06 -7.79
CA HIS A 144 -15.79 25.23 -9.05
C HIS A 144 -16.03 23.94 -9.82
N ASN A 145 -15.06 23.02 -9.76
CA ASN A 145 -15.10 21.76 -10.50
C ASN A 145 -15.75 20.62 -9.71
N ALA A 146 -16.29 20.92 -8.52
CA ALA A 146 -16.91 19.93 -7.63
C ALA A 146 -16.02 18.70 -7.36
N ILE A 147 -14.71 18.91 -7.17
CA ILE A 147 -13.74 17.84 -6.87
C ILE A 147 -14.17 17.15 -5.56
N GLY A 148 -14.22 15.81 -5.55
CA GLY A 148 -14.71 15.00 -4.44
C GLY A 148 -16.23 14.74 -4.46
N ALA A 149 -16.96 15.26 -5.46
CA ALA A 149 -18.36 14.87 -5.66
C ALA A 149 -18.44 13.39 -6.07
N THR A 150 -19.49 12.71 -5.61
CA THR A 150 -19.72 11.28 -5.90
C THR A 150 -21.06 11.11 -6.62
N VAL A 151 -21.06 10.36 -7.71
CA VAL A 151 -22.28 9.93 -8.39
C VAL A 151 -22.53 8.46 -8.07
N LEU A 152 -23.70 8.17 -7.52
CA LEU A 152 -24.21 6.83 -7.27
C LEU A 152 -25.24 6.46 -8.32
N VAL A 153 -25.01 5.39 -9.05
CA VAL A 153 -25.96 4.82 -9.99
C VAL A 153 -26.56 3.56 -9.35
N TYR A 154 -27.85 3.59 -9.09
CA TYR A 154 -28.61 2.43 -8.63
C TYR A 154 -29.18 1.70 -9.83
N ASP A 155 -28.92 0.40 -9.92
CA ASP A 155 -29.49 -0.43 -10.97
C ASP A 155 -30.79 -1.13 -10.52
N SER A 156 -31.52 -1.67 -11.49
CA SER A 156 -32.79 -2.37 -11.21
C SER A 156 -32.60 -3.73 -10.52
N ALA A 157 -31.36 -4.21 -10.37
CA ALA A 157 -31.03 -5.42 -9.62
C ALA A 157 -30.70 -5.12 -8.15
N GLY A 158 -30.64 -3.84 -7.77
CA GLY A 158 -30.33 -3.37 -6.42
C GLY A 158 -28.85 -3.13 -6.16
N ASN A 159 -27.99 -3.20 -7.19
CA ASN A 159 -26.57 -2.87 -7.03
C ASN A 159 -26.36 -1.35 -7.08
N ILE A 160 -25.26 -0.93 -6.50
CA ILE A 160 -24.83 0.48 -6.43
C ILE A 160 -23.46 0.60 -7.07
N HIS A 161 -23.38 1.45 -8.11
CA HIS A 161 -22.12 1.78 -8.77
C HIS A 161 -21.73 3.19 -8.37
N ALA A 162 -20.53 3.36 -7.79
CA ALA A 162 -20.05 4.64 -7.27
C ALA A 162 -18.92 5.19 -8.14
N PHE A 163 -19.02 6.48 -8.48
CA PHE A 163 -18.04 7.20 -9.29
C PHE A 163 -17.68 8.51 -8.60
N GLU A 164 -16.39 8.77 -8.43
CA GLU A 164 -15.92 9.98 -7.77
C GLU A 164 -15.26 10.94 -8.77
N LYS A 165 -15.52 12.23 -8.60
CA LYS A 165 -14.91 13.31 -9.38
C LYS A 165 -13.51 13.58 -8.87
N GLN A 166 -12.50 13.02 -9.56
CA GLN A 166 -11.09 13.17 -9.26
C GLN A 166 -10.33 13.63 -10.50
N PRO A 167 -9.66 14.80 -10.50
CA PRO A 167 -8.90 15.28 -11.65
C PRO A 167 -7.53 14.61 -11.76
N VAL A 168 -6.91 14.17 -10.65
CA VAL A 168 -5.58 13.54 -10.65
C VAL A 168 -5.75 12.04 -10.81
N ARG A 169 -5.29 11.52 -11.97
CA ARG A 169 -5.39 10.09 -12.30
C ARG A 169 -4.13 9.67 -13.05
N GLY A 170 -3.44 8.66 -12.54
CA GLY A 170 -2.20 8.19 -13.13
C GLY A 170 -0.97 9.04 -12.78
N PHE A 171 0.16 8.66 -13.34
CA PHE A 171 1.46 9.28 -13.07
C PHE A 171 1.60 10.59 -13.87
N GLN A 172 1.93 11.69 -13.19
CA GLN A 172 2.12 13.03 -13.79
C GLN A 172 0.97 13.45 -14.71
N SER A 173 -0.26 13.12 -14.33
CA SER A 173 -1.43 13.32 -15.19
C SER A 173 -2.58 13.88 -14.40
N SER A 174 -3.24 14.90 -14.96
CA SER A 174 -4.50 15.39 -14.44
C SER A 174 -5.43 15.75 -15.60
N MET A 175 -6.74 15.56 -15.39
CA MET A 175 -7.74 15.82 -16.40
C MET A 175 -9.01 16.38 -15.75
N GLU A 176 -9.49 17.49 -16.28
CA GLU A 176 -10.77 18.09 -15.88
C GLU A 176 -11.80 17.82 -16.98
N ILE A 177 -12.51 16.74 -16.83
CA ILE A 177 -13.52 16.25 -17.78
C ILE A 177 -14.85 15.99 -17.06
N PRO A 178 -15.99 15.92 -17.75
CA PRO A 178 -17.21 15.37 -17.19
C PRO A 178 -16.99 13.96 -16.63
N MET A 179 -17.75 13.57 -15.63
CA MET A 179 -17.74 12.20 -15.15
C MET A 179 -18.36 11.29 -16.20
N HIS A 180 -17.58 10.39 -16.76
CA HIS A 180 -18.02 9.41 -17.74
C HIS A 180 -18.34 8.07 -17.08
N ILE A 181 -19.51 7.53 -17.35
CA ILE A 181 -20.07 6.35 -16.72
C ILE A 181 -20.65 5.43 -17.81
N GLY A 182 -19.99 4.30 -18.05
CA GLY A 182 -20.51 3.27 -18.95
C GLY A 182 -21.74 2.58 -18.36
N LEU A 183 -22.74 2.30 -19.20
CA LEU A 183 -24.03 1.77 -18.81
C LEU A 183 -24.53 0.63 -19.71
N GLN A 184 -23.66 0.03 -20.53
CA GLN A 184 -24.07 -0.96 -21.52
C GLN A 184 -24.97 -2.06 -20.96
N ASN A 185 -24.57 -2.62 -19.83
CA ASN A 185 -25.22 -3.73 -19.17
C ASN A 185 -26.06 -3.32 -17.95
N VAL A 186 -26.18 -2.01 -17.68
CA VAL A 186 -26.81 -1.46 -16.49
C VAL A 186 -28.19 -0.89 -16.83
N LYS A 187 -29.24 -1.46 -16.24
CA LYS A 187 -30.58 -0.85 -16.26
C LYS A 187 -30.71 0.10 -15.07
N VAL A 188 -30.51 1.37 -15.34
CA VAL A 188 -30.54 2.43 -14.31
C VAL A 188 -31.93 2.60 -13.73
N ASP A 189 -32.03 2.53 -12.41
CA ASP A 189 -33.24 2.90 -11.64
C ASP A 189 -33.18 4.36 -11.21
N SER A 190 -32.08 4.77 -10.61
CA SER A 190 -31.88 6.14 -10.15
C SER A 190 -30.42 6.55 -10.09
N VAL A 191 -30.20 7.85 -10.20
CA VAL A 191 -28.87 8.46 -10.08
C VAL A 191 -28.89 9.51 -8.99
N ILE A 192 -27.98 9.38 -8.03
CA ILE A 192 -27.84 10.32 -6.91
C ILE A 192 -26.48 11.00 -7.03
N LEU A 193 -26.47 12.31 -6.95
CA LEU A 193 -25.27 13.14 -6.84
C LEU A 193 -25.07 13.55 -5.40
N ILE A 194 -23.92 13.20 -4.83
CA ILE A 194 -23.48 13.67 -3.50
C ILE A 194 -22.38 14.70 -3.74
N TRP A 195 -22.62 15.91 -3.25
CA TRP A 195 -21.67 17.02 -3.32
C TRP A 195 -20.54 16.88 -2.29
N PRO A 196 -19.41 17.60 -2.44
CA PRO A 196 -18.26 17.50 -1.52
C PRO A 196 -18.57 17.81 -0.05
N ASP A 197 -19.61 18.60 0.21
CA ASP A 197 -20.11 18.94 1.55
C ASP A 197 -21.09 17.89 2.12
N ARG A 198 -21.21 16.72 1.43
CA ARG A 198 -22.13 15.61 1.73
C ARG A 198 -23.62 15.93 1.54
N THR A 199 -23.96 17.07 0.99
CA THR A 199 -25.34 17.28 0.54
C THR A 199 -25.61 16.49 -0.75
N TYR A 200 -26.87 16.16 -1.03
CA TYR A 200 -27.18 15.36 -2.20
C TYR A 200 -28.45 15.80 -2.93
N GLU A 201 -28.55 15.40 -4.18
CA GLU A 201 -29.75 15.50 -4.99
C GLU A 201 -29.90 14.29 -5.94
N LYS A 202 -31.14 13.99 -6.30
CA LYS A 202 -31.44 12.99 -7.33
C LYS A 202 -31.35 13.64 -8.70
N LEU A 203 -30.52 13.07 -9.58
CA LEU A 203 -30.40 13.56 -10.96
C LEU A 203 -31.51 12.97 -11.84
N VAL A 204 -32.08 13.82 -12.69
CA VAL A 204 -33.07 13.39 -13.67
C VAL A 204 -32.33 13.02 -14.96
N VAL A 205 -32.35 11.76 -15.32
CA VAL A 205 -31.69 11.24 -16.53
C VAL A 205 -32.63 11.39 -17.71
N THR A 206 -32.47 12.46 -18.47
CA THR A 206 -33.28 12.72 -19.70
C THR A 206 -32.53 12.42 -20.98
N GLY A 207 -31.25 12.08 -20.90
CA GLY A 207 -30.39 11.80 -22.04
C GLY A 207 -29.00 11.36 -21.59
N LYS A 208 -28.07 11.27 -22.53
CA LYS A 208 -26.68 10.83 -22.29
C LYS A 208 -25.83 11.88 -21.51
N LYS A 209 -26.19 13.18 -21.56
CA LYS A 209 -25.43 14.26 -20.93
C LYS A 209 -26.28 14.96 -19.88
N ILE A 210 -25.80 15.05 -18.65
CA ILE A 210 -26.44 15.75 -17.52
C ILE A 210 -25.54 16.87 -17.08
N LYS A 211 -26.12 18.06 -16.80
CA LYS A 211 -25.45 19.18 -16.15
C LYS A 211 -26.06 19.39 -14.78
N ALA A 212 -25.25 19.38 -13.73
CA ALA A 212 -25.69 19.69 -12.38
C ALA A 212 -24.86 20.83 -11.81
N GLN A 213 -25.56 21.78 -11.16
CA GLN A 213 -24.93 22.92 -10.50
C GLN A 213 -25.29 22.91 -9.02
N TYR A 214 -24.24 23.01 -8.18
CA TYR A 214 -24.39 23.08 -6.74
C TYR A 214 -25.29 24.25 -6.32
N ARG A 215 -26.13 23.99 -5.34
CA ARG A 215 -27.00 25.00 -4.69
C ARG A 215 -27.06 24.75 -3.19
N LYS A 216 -27.11 25.82 -2.41
CA LYS A 216 -27.24 25.72 -0.95
C LYS A 216 -28.60 25.18 -0.55
N GLY A 217 -28.66 24.51 0.61
CA GLY A 217 -29.90 24.04 1.21
C GLY A 217 -30.37 22.66 0.74
N LEU A 218 -29.51 21.91 0.06
CA LEU A 218 -29.77 20.50 -0.24
C LEU A 218 -29.74 19.66 1.06
N PRO A 219 -30.47 18.54 1.12
CA PRO A 219 -30.41 17.63 2.26
C PRO A 219 -29.06 16.92 2.38
N GLN A 220 -28.69 16.52 3.59
CA GLN A 220 -27.49 15.71 3.84
C GLN A 220 -27.73 14.25 3.44
N PHE A 221 -26.73 13.65 2.82
CA PHE A 221 -26.77 12.23 2.44
C PHE A 221 -26.54 11.34 3.67
N ASP A 222 -27.44 10.38 3.88
CA ASP A 222 -27.33 9.41 4.97
C ASP A 222 -26.56 8.16 4.53
N TYR A 223 -25.27 8.12 4.86
CA TYR A 223 -24.39 6.97 4.60
C TYR A 223 -24.77 5.72 5.44
N SER A 224 -25.55 5.87 6.50
CA SER A 224 -25.95 4.71 7.33
C SER A 224 -26.81 3.71 6.55
N SER A 225 -27.43 4.16 5.46
CA SER A 225 -28.21 3.31 4.56
C SER A 225 -27.36 2.21 3.90
N PHE A 226 -26.06 2.41 3.73
CA PHE A 226 -25.15 1.38 3.20
C PHE A 226 -24.82 0.28 4.23
N ASN A 227 -24.95 0.58 5.51
CA ASN A 227 -24.63 -0.37 6.59
C ASN A 227 -25.77 -1.35 6.92
N ARG A 228 -26.90 -1.30 6.22
CA ARG A 228 -28.05 -2.18 6.53
C ARG A 228 -27.75 -3.67 6.36
N SER A 229 -26.81 -4.04 5.50
CA SER A 229 -26.38 -5.43 5.33
C SER A 229 -25.42 -5.91 6.43
N ALA A 230 -24.76 -4.99 7.13
CA ALA A 230 -23.80 -5.30 8.21
C ALA A 230 -24.50 -5.44 9.58
N GLN A 231 -25.77 -5.05 9.71
CA GLN A 231 -26.47 -5.07 10.99
C GLN A 231 -26.79 -6.45 11.55
N GLN A 232 -26.65 -7.53 10.78
CA GLN A 232 -26.89 -8.89 11.27
C GLN A 232 -25.68 -9.55 11.95
N ASN A 233 -24.45 -8.99 11.80
CA ASN A 233 -23.24 -9.46 12.48
C ASN A 233 -22.38 -8.27 12.91
N GLN A 234 -22.89 -7.37 13.74
CA GLN A 234 -22.03 -6.36 14.35
C GLN A 234 -21.08 -7.05 15.32
N ILE A 235 -19.82 -7.23 14.89
CA ILE A 235 -18.72 -7.48 15.80
C ILE A 235 -18.57 -6.19 16.61
N GLN A 236 -18.97 -6.25 17.88
CA GLN A 236 -18.80 -5.14 18.81
C GLN A 236 -17.48 -5.33 19.53
N PHE A 237 -16.56 -4.39 19.37
CA PHE A 237 -15.36 -4.32 20.20
C PHE A 237 -15.63 -3.39 21.39
N THR A 238 -15.20 -3.81 22.55
CA THR A 238 -15.21 -3.01 23.77
C THR A 238 -13.78 -2.89 24.29
N ASP A 239 -13.32 -1.69 24.57
CA ASP A 239 -12.04 -1.47 25.25
C ASP A 239 -12.13 -1.97 26.69
N ILE A 240 -11.37 -3.02 26.99
CA ILE A 240 -11.27 -3.64 28.31
C ILE A 240 -9.86 -3.51 28.90
N THR A 241 -9.00 -2.64 28.37
CA THR A 241 -7.59 -2.52 28.75
C THR A 241 -7.41 -2.40 30.26
N GLN A 242 -8.09 -1.46 30.91
CA GLN A 242 -8.02 -1.29 32.35
C GLN A 242 -8.65 -2.48 33.13
N ALA A 243 -9.79 -2.98 32.66
CA ALA A 243 -10.47 -4.10 33.33
C ALA A 243 -9.68 -5.40 33.20
N SER A 244 -8.97 -5.61 32.12
CA SER A 244 -8.13 -6.77 31.87
C SER A 244 -6.78 -6.69 32.62
N GLY A 245 -6.32 -5.51 33.01
CA GLY A 245 -5.00 -5.31 33.63
C GLY A 245 -3.83 -5.34 32.67
N LEU A 246 -4.09 -5.28 31.35
CA LEU A 246 -3.05 -5.19 30.32
C LEU A 246 -2.61 -3.72 30.16
N GLU A 247 -1.95 -3.20 31.18
CA GLU A 247 -1.48 -1.81 31.19
C GLU A 247 0.02 -1.76 30.87
N PHE A 248 0.32 -1.23 29.69
CA PHE A 248 1.70 -0.99 29.25
C PHE A 248 1.76 0.36 28.54
N LEU A 249 2.75 1.17 28.89
CA LEU A 249 3.03 2.43 28.22
C LEU A 249 4.40 2.32 27.55
N HIS A 250 4.40 2.41 26.23
CA HIS A 250 5.60 2.43 25.43
C HIS A 250 6.21 3.84 25.44
N TYR A 251 7.52 3.90 25.60
CA TYR A 251 8.29 5.13 25.51
C TYR A 251 9.40 4.94 24.48
N GLU A 252 9.61 5.96 23.66
CA GLU A 252 10.74 6.03 22.74
C GLU A 252 11.91 6.78 23.37
N ASN A 253 13.14 6.40 23.01
CA ASN A 253 14.32 7.17 23.36
C ASN A 253 14.50 8.36 22.39
N GLU A 254 15.18 9.39 22.90
CA GLU A 254 15.46 10.58 22.06
C GLU A 254 16.63 10.31 21.11
N PHE A 255 16.33 9.97 19.87
CA PHE A 255 17.30 9.87 18.79
C PHE A 255 16.71 10.43 17.50
N ASN A 256 17.40 11.36 16.85
CA ASN A 256 16.96 11.92 15.58
C ASN A 256 17.84 11.38 14.45
N GLU A 257 17.34 10.38 13.76
CA GLU A 257 18.01 9.69 12.68
C GLU A 257 18.28 10.58 11.46
N PHE A 258 17.43 11.58 11.21
CA PHE A 258 17.60 12.55 10.15
C PHE A 258 18.87 13.42 10.29
N ASN A 259 19.44 13.52 11.50
CA ASN A 259 20.74 14.18 11.69
C ASN A 259 21.89 13.41 11.04
N ARG A 260 21.72 12.12 10.79
CA ARG A 260 22.70 11.25 10.16
C ARG A 260 22.29 10.88 8.73
N GLU A 261 21.02 10.60 8.50
CA GLU A 261 20.46 10.13 7.24
C GLU A 261 19.35 11.05 6.74
N TYR A 262 19.74 12.12 6.06
CA TYR A 262 18.80 13.17 5.61
C TYR A 262 17.74 12.73 4.60
N LEU A 263 17.91 11.59 3.94
CA LEU A 263 17.04 11.13 2.84
C LEU A 263 16.10 9.99 3.25
N LEU A 264 16.07 9.60 4.52
CA LEU A 264 15.12 8.63 4.99
C LEU A 264 13.69 9.20 4.90
N PRO A 265 12.71 8.44 4.42
CA PRO A 265 11.31 8.88 4.37
C PRO A 265 10.67 8.96 5.76
N ASN A 266 11.12 8.16 6.70
CA ASN A 266 10.69 8.09 8.10
C ASN A 266 11.83 7.55 8.97
N MET A 267 11.76 7.80 10.27
CA MET A 267 12.71 7.24 11.23
C MET A 267 12.47 5.73 11.41
N LEU A 268 13.54 4.94 11.39
CA LEU A 268 13.51 3.51 11.70
C LEU A 268 13.72 3.24 13.20
N THR A 269 14.23 4.22 13.93
CA THR A 269 14.48 4.16 15.37
C THR A 269 13.24 4.30 16.24
N THR A 270 12.08 4.56 15.65
CA THR A 270 10.79 4.67 16.35
C THR A 270 9.80 3.62 15.84
N GLU A 271 10.29 2.48 15.38
CA GLU A 271 9.46 1.34 14.95
C GLU A 271 9.25 0.41 16.14
N GLY A 272 8.00 0.14 16.47
CA GLY A 272 7.60 -0.70 17.61
C GLY A 272 6.36 -0.15 18.32
N PRO A 273 5.99 -0.67 19.50
CA PRO A 273 6.55 -1.86 20.12
C PRO A 273 6.13 -3.16 19.43
N ALA A 274 6.99 -4.16 19.48
CA ALA A 274 6.64 -5.52 19.07
C ALA A 274 5.53 -6.09 19.96
N LEU A 275 4.67 -6.91 19.39
CA LEU A 275 3.58 -7.57 20.10
C LEU A 275 3.49 -9.05 19.67
N ALA A 276 3.52 -9.97 20.62
CA ALA A 276 3.31 -11.38 20.36
C ALA A 276 2.37 -12.01 21.38
N THR A 277 1.60 -13.02 20.95
CA THR A 277 0.72 -13.78 21.82
C THR A 277 1.02 -15.27 21.74
N GLY A 278 0.84 -15.98 22.84
CA GLY A 278 1.01 -17.43 22.93
C GLY A 278 0.96 -17.93 24.36
N ASP A 279 0.47 -19.14 24.54
CA ASP A 279 0.49 -19.83 25.83
C ASP A 279 1.94 -20.22 26.18
N VAL A 280 2.62 -19.45 27.04
CA VAL A 280 4.01 -19.67 27.40
C VAL A 280 4.19 -20.45 28.72
N ASN A 281 3.10 -20.69 29.46
CA ASN A 281 3.14 -21.40 30.74
C ASN A 281 2.37 -22.74 30.71
N LYS A 282 1.81 -23.12 29.56
CA LYS A 282 1.03 -24.35 29.30
C LYS A 282 -0.27 -24.45 30.12
N ASP A 283 -0.91 -23.32 30.45
CA ASP A 283 -2.18 -23.30 31.17
C ASP A 283 -3.41 -23.26 30.24
N GLY A 284 -3.19 -23.17 28.93
CA GLY A 284 -4.21 -23.12 27.87
C GLY A 284 -4.77 -21.73 27.61
N LEU A 285 -4.19 -20.68 28.19
CA LEU A 285 -4.56 -19.28 27.99
C LEU A 285 -3.47 -18.57 27.17
N GLU A 286 -3.87 -17.62 26.34
CA GLU A 286 -2.92 -16.84 25.53
C GLU A 286 -2.32 -15.71 26.36
N ASP A 287 -1.01 -15.73 26.52
CA ASP A 287 -0.22 -14.69 27.19
C ASP A 287 0.22 -13.61 26.19
N VAL A 288 0.67 -12.46 26.65
CA VAL A 288 1.03 -11.32 25.81
C VAL A 288 2.45 -10.86 26.14
N PHE A 289 3.31 -10.86 25.14
CA PHE A 289 4.61 -10.20 25.17
C PHE A 289 4.53 -8.86 24.45
N ILE A 290 5.09 -7.80 25.07
CA ILE A 290 5.21 -6.46 24.50
C ILE A 290 6.68 -6.05 24.51
N GLY A 291 7.23 -5.74 23.35
CA GLY A 291 8.58 -5.24 23.17
C GLY A 291 8.76 -3.82 23.70
N SER A 292 9.99 -3.34 23.65
CA SER A 292 10.33 -1.99 24.08
C SER A 292 11.34 -1.35 23.13
N SER A 293 11.39 -0.04 23.12
CA SER A 293 12.48 0.72 22.53
C SER A 293 13.76 0.62 23.36
N LYS A 294 14.86 1.06 22.79
CA LYS A 294 16.16 1.15 23.45
C LYS A 294 16.06 1.94 24.75
N THR A 295 16.74 1.48 25.79
CA THR A 295 16.77 1.99 27.19
C THR A 295 15.55 1.67 28.03
N PHE A 296 14.49 1.10 27.44
CA PHE A 296 13.30 0.67 28.16
C PHE A 296 13.22 -0.86 28.25
N LYS A 297 12.29 -1.36 29.08
CA LYS A 297 12.16 -2.78 29.35
C LYS A 297 10.91 -3.36 28.69
N PRO A 298 11.00 -4.51 28.03
CA PRO A 298 9.83 -5.24 27.55
C PRO A 298 8.99 -5.76 28.72
N ALA A 299 7.79 -6.24 28.39
CA ALA A 299 6.89 -6.81 29.38
C ALA A 299 6.28 -8.12 28.87
N LEU A 300 6.18 -9.09 29.79
CA LEU A 300 5.39 -10.30 29.58
C LEU A 300 4.23 -10.29 30.58
N PHE A 301 3.03 -10.48 30.05
CA PHE A 301 1.79 -10.57 30.83
C PHE A 301 1.21 -11.97 30.68
N LEU A 302 1.01 -12.65 31.81
CA LEU A 302 0.32 -13.93 31.80
C LEU A 302 -1.17 -13.72 32.03
N GLN A 303 -1.97 -14.41 31.23
CA GLN A 303 -3.41 -14.41 31.37
C GLN A 303 -3.83 -15.34 32.53
N THR A 304 -4.84 -14.93 33.25
CA THR A 304 -5.44 -15.74 34.30
C THR A 304 -6.79 -16.31 33.85
N ALA A 305 -7.28 -17.36 34.53
CA ALA A 305 -8.58 -17.97 34.26
C ALA A 305 -9.78 -16.98 34.33
N GLN A 306 -9.58 -15.82 34.97
CA GLN A 306 -10.58 -14.75 35.06
C GLN A 306 -10.48 -13.75 33.90
N GLY A 307 -9.63 -14.01 32.90
CA GLY A 307 -9.42 -13.13 31.74
C GLY A 307 -8.64 -11.85 32.08
N ARG A 308 -7.87 -11.83 33.17
CA ARG A 308 -7.00 -10.73 33.55
C ARG A 308 -5.55 -11.05 33.20
N PHE A 309 -4.80 -10.02 32.86
CA PHE A 309 -3.36 -10.11 32.57
C PHE A 309 -2.55 -9.63 33.77
N VAL A 310 -1.51 -10.39 34.15
CA VAL A 310 -0.60 -10.08 35.24
C VAL A 310 0.81 -9.97 34.68
N ARG A 311 1.42 -8.80 34.83
CA ARG A 311 2.82 -8.60 34.45
C ARG A 311 3.75 -9.46 35.29
N THR A 312 4.65 -10.18 34.63
CA THR A 312 5.67 -11.01 35.28
C THR A 312 7.04 -10.33 35.22
N VAL A 313 7.88 -10.64 36.22
CA VAL A 313 9.28 -10.21 36.19
C VAL A 313 10.08 -11.20 35.37
N GLN A 314 10.76 -10.70 34.33
CA GLN A 314 11.54 -11.50 33.39
C GLN A 314 13.00 -11.05 33.39
N PRO A 315 13.86 -11.50 34.33
CA PRO A 315 15.21 -10.97 34.49
C PRO A 315 16.05 -11.07 33.20
N GLN A 316 15.92 -12.16 32.43
CA GLN A 316 16.67 -12.38 31.22
C GLN A 316 16.20 -11.48 30.04
N LEU A 317 14.90 -11.24 29.94
CA LEU A 317 14.33 -10.34 28.96
C LEU A 317 14.55 -8.87 29.30
N GLU A 318 14.59 -8.55 30.59
CA GLU A 318 14.74 -7.18 31.10
C GLU A 318 16.22 -6.76 31.29
N ALA A 319 17.17 -7.71 31.30
CA ALA A 319 18.58 -7.45 31.55
C ALA A 319 19.25 -6.61 30.49
N ASP A 320 18.73 -6.64 29.26
CA ASP A 320 19.34 -5.98 28.11
C ASP A 320 18.37 -5.00 27.45
N SER A 321 18.28 -3.82 28.05
CA SER A 321 17.45 -2.73 27.55
C SER A 321 18.07 -1.95 26.39
N MET A 322 19.21 -2.41 25.82
CA MET A 322 19.87 -1.70 24.71
C MET A 322 19.33 -2.10 23.32
N TYR A 323 18.43 -3.06 23.26
CA TYR A 323 17.81 -3.47 22.00
C TYR A 323 16.56 -2.66 21.71
N GLU A 324 16.37 -2.33 20.42
CA GLU A 324 15.11 -1.88 19.86
C GLU A 324 14.33 -3.11 19.40
N ILE A 325 13.22 -3.46 20.05
CA ILE A 325 12.46 -4.67 19.74
C ILE A 325 11.33 -4.32 18.78
N THR A 326 11.53 -4.63 17.51
CA THR A 326 10.64 -4.24 16.42
C THR A 326 9.62 -5.30 16.02
N ASP A 327 9.94 -6.57 16.28
CA ASP A 327 9.00 -7.69 16.08
C ASP A 327 9.28 -8.82 17.05
N ALA A 328 8.27 -9.65 17.32
CA ALA A 328 8.37 -10.77 18.25
C ALA A 328 7.48 -11.93 17.79
N VAL A 329 7.97 -13.16 17.94
CA VAL A 329 7.24 -14.39 17.63
C VAL A 329 7.34 -15.36 18.82
N ILE A 330 6.20 -15.93 19.23
CA ILE A 330 6.12 -16.99 20.23
C ILE A 330 5.82 -18.31 19.50
N VAL A 331 6.82 -19.22 19.48
CA VAL A 331 6.77 -20.50 18.75
C VAL A 331 7.70 -21.52 19.40
N ASP A 332 7.38 -22.81 19.34
CA ASP A 332 8.27 -23.90 19.79
C ASP A 332 9.35 -24.11 18.72
N VAL A 333 10.60 -23.68 19.00
CA VAL A 333 11.71 -23.77 18.04
C VAL A 333 12.50 -25.08 18.15
N ASN A 334 12.37 -25.81 19.26
CA ASN A 334 13.15 -26.99 19.54
C ASN A 334 12.32 -28.28 19.64
N ASN A 335 11.00 -28.18 19.41
CA ASN A 335 10.03 -29.26 19.48
C ASN A 335 9.92 -29.92 20.88
N ASP A 336 10.15 -29.14 21.97
CA ASP A 336 10.00 -29.64 23.34
C ASP A 336 8.58 -29.47 23.91
N GLY A 337 7.69 -28.89 23.11
CA GLY A 337 6.32 -28.61 23.43
C GLY A 337 6.13 -27.34 24.28
N SER A 338 7.18 -26.56 24.53
CA SER A 338 7.10 -25.24 25.16
C SER A 338 7.24 -24.16 24.07
N LYS A 339 6.44 -23.10 24.14
CA LYS A 339 6.59 -22.00 23.18
C LYS A 339 7.73 -21.09 23.62
N ASP A 340 8.72 -20.96 22.76
CA ASP A 340 9.88 -20.08 22.91
C ASP A 340 9.58 -18.67 22.38
N LEU A 341 10.51 -17.73 22.56
CA LEU A 341 10.36 -16.34 22.13
C LEU A 341 11.51 -15.94 21.22
N ILE A 342 11.17 -15.47 20.01
CA ILE A 342 12.12 -14.89 19.06
C ILE A 342 11.88 -13.37 19.03
N LEU A 343 12.95 -12.58 19.17
CA LEU A 343 12.89 -11.12 19.19
C LEU A 343 13.74 -10.55 18.06
N ALA A 344 13.12 -9.83 17.13
CA ALA A 344 13.80 -9.02 16.15
C ALA A 344 14.35 -7.75 16.81
N SER A 345 15.53 -7.35 16.38
CA SER A 345 16.15 -6.10 16.80
C SER A 345 16.23 -5.16 15.62
N GLY A 346 15.65 -4.00 15.77
CA GLY A 346 15.58 -2.95 14.74
C GLY A 346 16.29 -1.69 15.19
N GLY A 347 15.73 -0.58 14.77
CA GLY A 347 16.33 0.72 14.95
C GLY A 347 17.50 0.95 13.97
N ASN A 348 18.11 2.10 14.03
CA ASN A 348 19.25 2.45 13.18
C ASN A 348 20.24 3.34 13.96
N GLU A 349 20.43 3.02 15.24
CA GLU A 349 21.27 3.82 16.13
C GLU A 349 22.71 3.36 16.21
N TYR A 350 22.95 2.09 15.87
CA TYR A 350 24.26 1.48 15.98
C TYR A 350 25.05 1.54 14.67
N TYR A 351 26.35 1.27 14.76
CA TYR A 351 27.25 1.27 13.61
C TYR A 351 27.86 -0.12 13.40
N GLY A 352 27.94 -0.54 12.15
CA GLY A 352 28.61 -1.76 11.75
C GLY A 352 27.96 -3.00 12.37
N LYS A 353 28.74 -4.03 12.61
CA LYS A 353 28.29 -5.29 13.18
C LYS A 353 28.13 -5.18 14.69
N ASN A 354 26.99 -4.71 15.14
CA ASN A 354 26.70 -4.52 16.55
C ASN A 354 25.80 -5.65 17.07
N LYS A 355 26.10 -6.21 18.24
CA LYS A 355 25.29 -7.27 18.85
C LYS A 355 23.84 -6.87 19.09
N TYR A 356 23.57 -5.58 19.31
CA TYR A 356 22.22 -5.05 19.57
C TYR A 356 21.32 -5.00 18.33
N GLU A 357 21.84 -5.36 17.16
CA GLU A 357 21.09 -5.51 15.91
C GLU A 357 20.85 -6.99 15.55
N GLN A 358 21.24 -7.91 16.42
CA GLN A 358 21.00 -9.34 16.19
C GLN A 358 19.63 -9.76 16.71
N THR A 359 18.94 -10.55 15.89
CA THR A 359 17.76 -11.30 16.34
C THR A 359 18.14 -12.28 17.44
N ARG A 360 17.34 -12.39 18.48
CA ARG A 360 17.60 -13.24 19.66
C ARG A 360 16.52 -14.30 19.81
N VAL A 361 16.92 -15.46 20.28
CA VAL A 361 16.03 -16.58 20.61
C VAL A 361 16.14 -16.87 22.10
N PHE A 362 15.03 -16.90 22.78
CA PHE A 362 14.91 -17.25 24.19
C PHE A 362 14.14 -18.55 24.33
N LEU A 363 14.78 -19.56 24.91
CA LEU A 363 14.14 -20.84 25.21
C LEU A 363 13.32 -20.74 26.48
N ASN A 364 12.16 -21.37 26.50
CA ASN A 364 11.19 -21.38 27.57
C ASN A 364 11.24 -22.70 28.35
N ASP A 365 11.22 -22.63 29.65
CA ASP A 365 11.18 -23.80 30.53
C ASP A 365 9.78 -24.45 30.67
N GLY A 366 8.80 -23.96 29.88
CA GLY A 366 7.39 -24.37 29.95
C GLY A 366 6.60 -23.80 31.15
N LYS A 367 7.17 -22.84 31.86
CA LYS A 367 6.55 -22.12 33.00
C LYS A 367 6.74 -20.60 32.87
N ALA A 368 6.88 -20.13 31.65
CA ALA A 368 7.19 -18.74 31.32
C ALA A 368 8.57 -18.26 31.82
N GLY A 369 9.51 -19.17 32.10
CA GLY A 369 10.88 -18.84 32.43
C GLY A 369 11.76 -18.87 31.19
N PHE A 370 12.24 -17.72 30.76
CA PHE A 370 13.01 -17.56 29.50
C PHE A 370 14.52 -17.51 29.76
N SER A 371 15.30 -18.17 28.90
CA SER A 371 16.76 -18.12 28.89
C SER A 371 17.28 -17.86 27.48
N LEU A 372 18.23 -16.92 27.34
CA LEU A 372 18.82 -16.59 26.04
C LEU A 372 19.59 -17.81 25.50
N HIS A 373 19.25 -18.23 24.29
CA HIS A 373 20.02 -19.20 23.54
C HIS A 373 21.09 -18.47 22.73
N GLU A 374 22.30 -18.40 23.31
CA GLU A 374 23.41 -17.69 22.68
C GLU A 374 23.77 -18.27 21.32
N ASN A 375 24.00 -17.40 20.35
CA ASN A 375 24.38 -17.75 18.97
C ASN A 375 23.34 -18.52 18.13
N ALA A 376 22.07 -18.56 18.54
CA ALA A 376 21.01 -19.18 17.72
C ALA A 376 20.92 -18.54 16.32
N VAL A 377 21.08 -17.21 16.24
CA VAL A 377 21.11 -16.44 14.99
C VAL A 377 22.43 -15.68 14.91
N SER A 378 23.55 -16.41 14.78
CA SER A 378 24.87 -15.82 14.79
C SER A 378 25.28 -15.20 13.43
N ASN A 379 26.06 -14.11 13.49
CA ASN A 379 26.63 -13.40 12.33
C ASN A 379 25.64 -12.76 11.36
N ILE A 380 24.37 -12.61 11.73
CA ILE A 380 23.39 -11.83 10.99
C ILE A 380 23.20 -10.50 11.74
N TYR A 381 23.67 -9.43 11.11
CA TYR A 381 23.58 -8.05 11.61
C TYR A 381 22.74 -7.25 10.64
N VAL A 382 21.50 -7.03 10.98
CA VAL A 382 20.53 -6.34 10.13
C VAL A 382 19.50 -5.65 11.03
N THR A 383 19.15 -4.43 10.72
CA THR A 383 18.01 -3.81 11.36
C THR A 383 16.75 -4.51 10.88
N ALA A 384 16.23 -5.40 11.70
CA ALA A 384 15.09 -6.22 11.36
C ALA A 384 13.78 -5.45 11.61
N GLY A 385 12.83 -5.57 10.69
CA GLY A 385 11.50 -4.98 10.82
C GLY A 385 10.37 -6.00 10.87
N SER A 386 10.67 -7.28 10.62
CA SER A 386 9.68 -8.34 10.68
C SER A 386 10.30 -9.72 10.79
N LEU A 387 9.56 -10.63 11.43
CA LEU A 387 9.87 -12.05 11.52
C LEU A 387 8.74 -12.88 10.91
N ALA A 388 9.11 -13.99 10.28
CA ALA A 388 8.15 -15.02 9.91
C ALA A 388 8.74 -16.39 10.21
N VAL A 389 7.92 -17.30 10.70
CA VAL A 389 8.33 -18.66 11.06
C VAL A 389 7.41 -19.68 10.40
N ALA A 390 8.00 -20.68 9.78
CA ALA A 390 7.32 -21.84 9.22
C ALA A 390 8.36 -22.94 8.98
N ASP A 391 7.93 -24.19 8.87
CA ASP A 391 8.77 -25.26 8.38
C ASP A 391 8.85 -25.17 6.85
N PHE A 392 9.83 -24.40 6.33
CA PHE A 392 10.04 -24.20 4.88
C PHE A 392 10.78 -25.38 4.26
N THR A 393 11.57 -26.12 5.04
CA THR A 393 12.37 -27.24 4.57
C THR A 393 11.63 -28.56 4.63
N GLY A 394 10.54 -28.66 5.39
CA GLY A 394 9.74 -29.86 5.59
C GLY A 394 10.41 -30.89 6.48
N ASP A 395 11.31 -30.46 7.39
CA ASP A 395 12.07 -31.31 8.29
C ASP A 395 11.44 -31.48 9.69
N GLY A 396 10.32 -30.80 9.93
CA GLY A 396 9.58 -30.83 11.19
C GLY A 396 10.04 -29.83 12.23
N PHE A 397 11.03 -29.00 11.92
CA PHE A 397 11.43 -27.86 12.75
C PHE A 397 10.98 -26.54 12.08
N VAL A 398 10.80 -25.51 12.88
CA VAL A 398 10.46 -24.20 12.32
C VAL A 398 11.73 -23.51 11.84
N ASP A 399 11.67 -23.02 10.60
CA ASP A 399 12.66 -22.15 10.02
C ASP A 399 12.30 -20.68 10.28
N LEU A 400 13.29 -19.80 10.28
CA LEU A 400 13.13 -18.39 10.58
C LEU A 400 13.48 -17.54 9.36
N PHE A 401 12.54 -16.71 8.92
CA PHE A 401 12.77 -15.61 7.98
C PHE A 401 12.87 -14.29 8.73
N ILE A 402 13.93 -13.51 8.46
CA ILE A 402 14.17 -12.18 9.05
C ILE A 402 14.11 -11.15 7.92
N GLY A 403 13.11 -10.27 7.97
CA GLY A 403 12.96 -9.15 7.05
C GLY A 403 13.77 -7.94 7.49
N GLY A 404 14.87 -7.65 6.77
CA GLY A 404 15.72 -6.50 7.05
C GLY A 404 15.18 -5.20 6.46
N ARG A 405 15.34 -4.09 7.18
CA ARG A 405 15.01 -2.72 6.73
C ARG A 405 16.20 -2.04 6.09
N THR A 406 17.32 -2.11 6.77
CA THR A 406 18.58 -1.53 6.30
C THR A 406 19.77 -2.35 6.77
N VAL A 407 20.91 -2.13 6.16
CA VAL A 407 22.17 -2.69 6.61
C VAL A 407 22.84 -1.64 7.48
N PRO A 408 23.28 -1.99 8.69
CA PRO A 408 23.99 -1.06 9.56
C PRO A 408 25.22 -0.45 8.88
N TRP A 409 25.53 0.75 9.23
CA TRP A 409 26.65 1.53 8.66
C TRP A 409 28.01 0.89 8.89
#